data_7892beae1b983fb3c6f88f36bafb76ad
#
_entry.id   7892beae1b983fb3c6f88f36bafb76ad
#
_cell.length_a   1.000
_cell.length_b   1.000
_cell.length_c   1.000
_cell.angle_alpha   90.00
_cell.angle_beta   90.00
_cell.angle_gamma   90.00
#
_symmetry.space_group_name_H-M   'P 1'
#
loop_
_entity.id
_entity.type
_entity.pdbx_description
1 polymer ?
#
loop_
_entity_poly.entity_id
_entity_poly.type
_entity_poly.pdbx_seq_one_letter_code
_entity_poly.pdbx_strand_id
1 'polypeptide(L)'
;MKYNELQVSANKDKIRVGRGISAGRGKTAGRGTKGQGARTGKKLRATFQGGQNPLVQATPKARGFKALRKPAQVVYLDHLNDLAGEVDNFRLFEEGYISTPFHKVKVISRGELNEKVTLKVQAASKSAIEAIEKAGGKFEKVATPLKKSAKEEK
;
A
#
# COMPACT_ATOMS: atom_id res chain seq x y z
N MET A 1 11.19 7.75 -31.09
CA MET A 1 11.33 6.27 -31.00
C MET A 1 10.73 5.69 -32.25
N LYS A 2 11.51 5.00 -33.06
CA LYS A 2 11.04 4.36 -34.30
C LYS A 2 10.66 2.92 -34.00
N TYR A 3 9.80 2.32 -34.82
CA TYR A 3 9.30 0.95 -34.62
C TYR A 3 10.42 -0.11 -34.59
N ASN A 4 11.50 0.13 -35.34
CA ASN A 4 12.69 -0.73 -35.39
C ASN A 4 13.64 -0.57 -34.20
N GLU A 5 13.43 0.42 -33.35
CA GLU A 5 14.25 0.69 -32.16
C GLU A 5 13.68 0.03 -30.89
N LEU A 6 12.52 -0.63 -30.99
CA LEU A 6 11.90 -1.33 -29.88
C LEU A 6 12.70 -2.59 -29.53
N GLN A 7 13.33 -2.59 -28.37
CA GLN A 7 13.98 -3.78 -27.83
C GLN A 7 12.94 -4.66 -27.15
N VAL A 8 12.54 -5.71 -27.82
CA VAL A 8 11.61 -6.73 -27.29
C VAL A 8 12.40 -7.98 -26.94
N SER A 9 12.32 -8.45 -25.71
CA SER A 9 12.84 -9.77 -25.33
C SER A 9 11.99 -10.85 -26.02
N ALA A 10 12.62 -11.75 -26.77
CA ALA A 10 11.93 -12.87 -27.38
C ALA A 10 11.26 -13.76 -26.32
N ASN A 11 10.03 -14.15 -26.54
CA ASN A 11 9.37 -15.12 -25.68
C ASN A 11 10.10 -16.48 -25.78
N LYS A 12 10.35 -17.10 -24.64
CA LYS A 12 10.93 -18.46 -24.61
C LYS A 12 9.93 -19.45 -25.18
N ASP A 13 10.37 -20.28 -26.10
CA ASP A 13 9.56 -21.36 -26.66
C ASP A 13 9.15 -22.35 -25.56
N LYS A 14 7.90 -22.83 -25.65
CA LYS A 14 7.39 -23.86 -24.74
C LYS A 14 8.09 -25.19 -25.01
N ILE A 15 8.67 -25.78 -23.97
CA ILE A 15 9.31 -27.10 -24.05
C ILE A 15 8.25 -28.16 -24.29
N ARG A 16 8.36 -28.90 -25.41
CA ARG A 16 7.49 -30.03 -25.75
C ARG A 16 8.06 -31.30 -25.13
N VAL A 17 7.34 -31.88 -24.17
CA VAL A 17 7.75 -33.11 -23.48
C VAL A 17 7.12 -34.36 -24.09
N GLY A 18 7.71 -35.53 -23.91
CA GLY A 18 7.18 -36.79 -24.47
C GLY A 18 7.26 -36.89 -25.98
N ARG A 19 8.28 -36.30 -26.60
CA ARG A 19 8.46 -36.31 -28.09
C ARG A 19 9.72 -37.05 -28.55
N GLY A 20 10.04 -38.14 -27.86
CA GLY A 20 11.20 -38.99 -28.16
C GLY A 20 12.46 -38.62 -27.35
N ILE A 21 13.42 -39.52 -27.37
CA ILE A 21 14.67 -39.41 -26.57
C ILE A 21 15.52 -38.25 -27.08
N SER A 22 15.56 -38.04 -28.39
CA SER A 22 16.33 -36.97 -29.04
C SER A 22 15.89 -35.58 -28.65
N ALA A 23 14.62 -35.40 -28.19
CA ALA A 23 14.13 -34.13 -27.69
C ALA A 23 14.48 -33.83 -26.21
N GLY A 24 15.32 -34.65 -25.58
CA GLY A 24 15.84 -34.48 -24.23
C GLY A 24 14.87 -34.82 -23.09
N ARG A 25 13.54 -34.86 -23.35
CA ARG A 25 12.52 -35.18 -22.33
C ARG A 25 11.50 -36.21 -22.85
N GLY A 26 12.00 -37.27 -23.50
CA GLY A 26 11.16 -38.25 -24.19
C GLY A 26 10.48 -39.28 -23.30
N LYS A 27 11.23 -39.94 -22.40
CA LYS A 27 10.74 -41.08 -21.61
C LYS A 27 9.84 -40.70 -20.45
N THR A 28 10.33 -39.96 -19.49
CA THR A 28 9.59 -39.59 -18.28
C THR A 28 8.84 -38.27 -18.36
N ALA A 29 9.13 -37.43 -19.35
CA ALA A 29 8.52 -36.15 -19.59
C ALA A 29 8.53 -35.19 -18.36
N GLY A 30 9.49 -35.35 -17.44
CA GLY A 30 9.59 -34.61 -16.18
C GLY A 30 8.67 -35.08 -15.06
N ARG A 31 7.98 -36.23 -15.22
CA ARG A 31 7.04 -36.76 -14.21
C ARG A 31 7.64 -37.78 -13.26
N GLY A 32 8.86 -38.27 -13.53
CA GLY A 32 9.47 -39.36 -12.77
C GLY A 32 8.92 -40.74 -13.16
N THR A 33 9.13 -41.76 -12.32
CA THR A 33 8.86 -43.15 -12.66
C THR A 33 7.56 -43.69 -12.08
N LYS A 34 7.26 -43.43 -10.81
CA LYS A 34 6.08 -43.91 -10.06
C LYS A 34 5.38 -42.75 -9.34
N GLY A 35 4.17 -43.00 -8.88
CA GLY A 35 3.37 -42.07 -8.12
C GLY A 35 2.14 -41.55 -8.89
N GLN A 36 1.20 -40.96 -8.18
CA GLN A 36 -0.05 -40.50 -8.72
C GLN A 36 0.13 -39.36 -9.75
N GLY A 37 1.11 -38.48 -9.52
CA GLY A 37 1.42 -37.39 -10.45
C GLY A 37 2.05 -37.82 -11.78
N ALA A 38 2.63 -39.05 -11.85
CA ALA A 38 3.22 -39.60 -13.05
C ALA A 38 2.22 -40.28 -13.98
N ARG A 39 1.05 -40.65 -13.48
CA ARG A 39 -0.03 -41.32 -14.21
C ARG A 39 -0.93 -40.33 -14.92
N THR A 40 -1.74 -40.85 -15.85
CA THR A 40 -2.86 -40.11 -16.45
C THR A 40 -4.00 -40.02 -15.42
N GLY A 41 -4.75 -38.95 -15.44
CA GLY A 41 -5.94 -38.83 -14.62
C GLY A 41 -5.98 -37.53 -13.80
N LYS A 42 -6.88 -37.49 -12.82
CA LYS A 42 -7.16 -36.32 -12.00
C LYS A 42 -5.96 -35.97 -11.12
N LYS A 43 -5.49 -34.76 -11.22
CA LYS A 43 -4.45 -34.21 -10.32
C LYS A 43 -5.03 -33.88 -8.96
N LEU A 44 -4.25 -34.08 -7.92
CA LEU A 44 -4.58 -33.61 -6.58
C LEU A 44 -4.68 -32.08 -6.58
N ARG A 45 -5.55 -31.55 -5.73
CA ARG A 45 -5.61 -30.10 -5.46
C ARG A 45 -4.28 -29.64 -4.87
N ALA A 46 -3.85 -28.42 -5.22
CA ALA A 46 -2.60 -27.86 -4.70
C ALA A 46 -2.60 -27.75 -3.15
N THR A 47 -3.78 -27.66 -2.55
CA THR A 47 -3.99 -27.57 -1.10
C THR A 47 -4.19 -28.92 -0.41
N PHE A 48 -4.10 -30.05 -1.14
CA PHE A 48 -4.31 -31.39 -0.55
C PHE A 48 -3.15 -31.77 0.38
N GLN A 49 -3.46 -32.18 1.61
CA GLN A 49 -2.51 -32.48 2.66
C GLN A 49 -2.65 -33.94 3.15
N GLY A 50 -2.87 -34.89 2.23
CA GLY A 50 -2.91 -36.33 2.58
C GLY A 50 -4.10 -36.76 3.43
N GLY A 51 -5.18 -35.96 3.51
CA GLY A 51 -6.36 -36.23 4.36
C GLY A 51 -6.42 -35.36 5.61
N GLN A 52 -5.36 -34.69 5.98
CA GLN A 52 -5.37 -33.66 7.01
C GLN A 52 -6.20 -32.46 6.57
N ASN A 53 -6.88 -31.79 7.50
CA ASN A 53 -7.65 -30.57 7.21
C ASN A 53 -6.72 -29.49 6.64
N PRO A 54 -6.93 -29.06 5.37
CA PRO A 54 -6.05 -28.07 4.74
C PRO A 54 -6.04 -26.74 5.48
N LEU A 55 -4.87 -26.09 5.51
CA LEU A 55 -4.69 -24.79 6.15
C LEU A 55 -5.69 -23.74 5.65
N VAL A 56 -6.05 -23.80 4.37
CA VAL A 56 -7.09 -22.95 3.75
C VAL A 56 -8.45 -23.07 4.45
N GLN A 57 -8.82 -24.27 4.91
CA GLN A 57 -10.07 -24.49 5.64
C GLN A 57 -9.95 -24.12 7.12
N ALA A 58 -8.76 -24.30 7.71
CA ALA A 58 -8.48 -23.96 9.09
C ALA A 58 -8.35 -22.44 9.30
N THR A 59 -7.93 -21.70 8.26
CA THR A 59 -7.77 -20.24 8.34
C THR A 59 -9.14 -19.56 8.32
N PRO A 60 -9.49 -18.77 9.36
CA PRO A 60 -10.75 -18.03 9.38
C PRO A 60 -10.80 -16.98 8.28
N LYS A 61 -12.01 -16.71 7.77
CA LYS A 61 -12.24 -15.62 6.83
C LYS A 61 -11.86 -14.28 7.45
N ALA A 62 -11.19 -13.43 6.71
CA ALA A 62 -10.93 -12.05 7.13
C ALA A 62 -12.26 -11.31 7.37
N ARG A 63 -12.38 -10.61 8.49
CA ARG A 63 -13.56 -9.81 8.81
C ARG A 63 -13.51 -8.51 8.00
N GLY A 64 -14.52 -8.30 7.16
CA GLY A 64 -14.64 -7.13 6.30
C GLY A 64 -13.53 -7.06 5.23
N PHE A 65 -13.47 -5.93 4.58
CA PHE A 65 -12.41 -5.63 3.61
C PHE A 65 -11.65 -4.38 4.07
N LYS A 66 -10.34 -4.36 3.81
CA LYS A 66 -9.49 -3.18 4.06
C LYS A 66 -9.29 -2.44 2.75
N ALA A 67 -9.64 -1.16 2.75
CA ALA A 67 -9.35 -0.30 1.60
C ALA A 67 -7.83 -0.20 1.39
N LEU A 68 -7.39 -0.25 0.12
CA LEU A 68 -5.99 -0.03 -0.24
C LEU A 68 -5.56 1.43 0.03
N ARG A 69 -6.52 2.35 -0.01
CA ARG A 69 -6.28 3.76 0.26
C ARG A 69 -6.09 3.99 1.75
N LYS A 70 -4.95 4.50 2.14
CA LYS A 70 -4.67 4.89 3.53
C LYS A 70 -5.58 6.05 3.96
N PRO A 71 -6.20 5.99 5.15
CA PRO A 71 -6.96 7.11 5.72
C PRO A 71 -6.04 8.29 6.03
N ALA A 72 -6.59 9.50 6.09
CA ALA A 72 -5.82 10.66 6.52
C ALA A 72 -5.42 10.52 8.00
N GLN A 73 -4.24 11.01 8.34
CA GLN A 73 -3.80 11.14 9.74
C GLN A 73 -4.65 12.22 10.41
N VAL A 74 -5.13 11.95 11.60
CA VAL A 74 -6.02 12.85 12.35
C VAL A 74 -5.20 13.60 13.39
N VAL A 75 -5.36 14.92 13.43
CA VAL A 75 -4.83 15.82 14.47
C VAL A 75 -6.01 16.55 15.09
N TYR A 76 -5.98 16.77 16.38
CA TYR A 76 -7.02 17.46 17.11
C TYR A 76 -6.64 18.92 17.42
N LEU A 77 -7.64 19.77 17.68
CA LEU A 77 -7.41 21.20 17.97
C LEU A 77 -6.62 21.41 19.24
N ASP A 78 -6.81 20.56 20.26
CA ASP A 78 -6.06 20.63 21.52
C ASP A 78 -4.55 20.52 21.29
N HIS A 79 -4.11 19.70 20.35
CA HIS A 79 -2.69 19.55 19.98
C HIS A 79 -2.12 20.81 19.30
N LEU A 80 -2.95 21.66 18.74
CA LEU A 80 -2.49 22.89 18.08
C LEU A 80 -2.16 24.02 19.08
N ASN A 81 -2.62 23.92 20.33
CA ASN A 81 -2.28 24.89 21.37
C ASN A 81 -0.77 24.87 21.70
N ASP A 82 -0.11 23.72 21.52
CA ASP A 82 1.33 23.57 21.74
C ASP A 82 2.15 24.13 20.57
N LEU A 83 1.47 24.49 19.44
CA LEU A 83 2.08 24.85 18.18
C LEU A 83 1.69 26.27 17.76
N ALA A 84 2.25 27.28 18.42
CA ALA A 84 2.00 28.68 18.04
C ALA A 84 2.59 29.01 16.66
N GLY A 85 1.84 29.80 15.86
CA GLY A 85 2.30 30.32 14.58
C GLY A 85 1.92 29.48 13.37
N GLU A 86 2.85 29.20 12.48
CA GLU A 86 2.60 28.45 11.24
C GLU A 86 2.76 26.94 11.46
N VAL A 87 1.75 26.14 11.09
CA VAL A 87 1.71 24.70 11.32
C VAL A 87 1.54 23.96 9.99
N ASP A 88 2.63 23.32 9.58
CA ASP A 88 2.72 22.48 8.39
C ASP A 88 2.80 20.98 8.75
N ASN A 89 2.70 20.10 7.74
CA ASN A 89 2.91 18.67 7.91
C ASN A 89 4.27 18.32 8.53
N PHE A 90 5.33 19.06 8.20
CA PHE A 90 6.68 18.80 8.72
C PHE A 90 6.75 19.15 10.21
N ARG A 91 6.21 20.27 10.61
CA ARG A 91 6.17 20.66 12.03
C ARG A 91 5.34 19.71 12.88
N LEU A 92 4.19 19.25 12.34
CA LEU A 92 3.38 18.22 13.01
C LEU A 92 4.11 16.88 13.15
N PHE A 93 5.03 16.58 12.23
CA PHE A 93 5.86 15.38 12.29
C PHE A 93 7.00 15.54 13.32
N GLU A 94 7.66 16.67 13.37
CA GLU A 94 8.72 16.98 14.33
C GLU A 94 8.23 16.88 15.76
N GLU A 95 7.03 17.38 16.04
CA GLU A 95 6.37 17.29 17.35
C GLU A 95 5.71 15.91 17.62
N GLY A 96 5.73 14.99 16.65
CA GLY A 96 5.26 13.62 16.83
C GLY A 96 3.75 13.40 16.75
N TYR A 97 2.96 14.40 16.35
CA TYR A 97 1.50 14.28 16.21
C TYR A 97 1.09 13.44 14.98
N ILE A 98 1.96 13.32 13.99
CA ILE A 98 1.74 12.49 12.81
C ILE A 98 2.93 11.56 12.56
N SER A 99 2.66 10.40 11.97
CA SER A 99 3.69 9.37 11.70
C SER A 99 4.54 9.65 10.47
N THR A 100 4.08 10.49 9.54
CA THR A 100 4.81 10.86 8.32
C THR A 100 4.28 12.16 7.71
N PRO A 101 5.16 13.09 7.27
CA PRO A 101 4.73 14.34 6.65
C PRO A 101 4.18 14.15 5.23
N PHE A 102 4.52 13.04 4.56
CA PHE A 102 4.15 12.73 3.17
C PHE A 102 2.76 12.11 3.01
N HIS A 103 1.94 12.16 4.04
CA HIS A 103 0.58 11.63 4.02
C HIS A 103 -0.42 12.74 4.31
N LYS A 104 -1.67 12.53 3.85
CA LYS A 104 -2.76 13.48 4.12
C LYS A 104 -2.99 13.63 5.61
N VAL A 105 -3.16 14.87 6.05
CA VAL A 105 -3.52 15.24 7.41
C VAL A 105 -4.91 15.86 7.40
N LYS A 106 -5.71 15.53 8.40
CA LYS A 106 -7.03 16.13 8.64
C LYS A 106 -7.15 16.59 10.08
N VAL A 107 -7.44 17.86 10.28
CA VAL A 107 -7.72 18.42 11.59
C VAL A 107 -9.20 18.28 11.92
N ILE A 108 -9.51 17.82 13.14
CA ILE A 108 -10.86 17.60 13.66
C ILE A 108 -11.02 18.39 14.97
N SER A 109 -12.20 18.95 15.17
CA SER A 109 -12.55 19.65 16.40
C SER A 109 -12.61 18.68 17.57
N ARG A 110 -11.68 18.84 18.52
CA ARG A 110 -11.66 18.25 19.86
C ARG A 110 -10.85 19.19 20.74
N GLY A 111 -11.41 19.52 21.89
CA GLY A 111 -10.83 20.53 22.76
C GLY A 111 -11.08 21.95 22.25
N GLU A 112 -10.48 22.92 22.93
CA GLU A 112 -10.55 24.34 22.61
C GLU A 112 -9.20 24.84 22.09
N LEU A 113 -9.23 25.74 21.11
CA LEU A 113 -8.06 26.39 20.58
C LEU A 113 -7.96 27.80 21.14
N ASN A 114 -6.93 28.06 21.92
CA ASN A 114 -6.67 29.35 22.55
C ASN A 114 -5.59 30.16 21.82
N GLU A 115 -4.75 29.48 21.08
CA GLU A 115 -3.61 30.06 20.39
C GLU A 115 -3.94 30.43 18.94
N LYS A 116 -3.33 31.50 18.46
CA LYS A 116 -3.47 31.93 17.06
C LYS A 116 -2.56 31.10 16.16
N VAL A 117 -3.16 30.26 15.31
CA VAL A 117 -2.44 29.33 14.45
C VAL A 117 -2.79 29.55 12.98
N THR A 118 -1.78 29.56 12.11
CA THR A 118 -1.94 29.49 10.67
C THR A 118 -1.72 28.06 10.21
N LEU A 119 -2.82 27.36 9.88
CA LEU A 119 -2.80 25.93 9.59
C LEU A 119 -2.70 25.67 8.08
N LYS A 120 -1.60 25.06 7.62
CA LYS A 120 -1.31 24.68 6.22
C LYS A 120 -1.35 23.17 6.04
N VAL A 121 -2.58 22.60 5.98
CA VAL A 121 -2.77 21.14 5.80
C VAL A 121 -3.81 20.82 4.73
N GLN A 122 -4.01 19.54 4.44
CA GLN A 122 -4.83 19.07 3.31
C GLN A 122 -6.33 19.13 3.58
N ALA A 123 -6.75 18.98 4.84
CA ALA A 123 -8.16 19.02 5.21
C ALA A 123 -8.37 19.44 6.67
N ALA A 124 -9.51 20.08 6.94
CA ALA A 124 -10.02 20.31 8.28
C ALA A 124 -11.54 20.06 8.30
N SER A 125 -12.13 19.78 9.46
CA SER A 125 -13.59 19.74 9.62
C SER A 125 -14.15 21.17 9.63
N LYS A 126 -15.42 21.33 9.28
CA LYS A 126 -16.07 22.65 9.26
C LYS A 126 -15.97 23.33 10.64
N SER A 127 -16.32 22.60 11.69
CA SER A 127 -16.22 23.08 13.07
C SER A 127 -14.80 23.40 13.51
N ALA A 128 -13.77 22.70 13.00
CA ALA A 128 -12.39 23.05 13.27
C ALA A 128 -11.97 24.34 12.58
N ILE A 129 -12.42 24.58 11.35
CA ILE A 129 -12.15 25.83 10.63
C ILE A 129 -12.78 27.02 11.37
N GLU A 130 -14.03 26.91 11.78
CA GLU A 130 -14.72 27.93 12.56
C GLU A 130 -14.02 28.23 13.91
N ALA A 131 -13.51 27.20 14.57
CA ALA A 131 -12.75 27.37 15.82
C ALA A 131 -11.40 28.08 15.59
N ILE A 132 -10.69 27.75 14.51
CA ILE A 132 -9.43 28.40 14.13
C ILE A 132 -9.68 29.88 13.78
N GLU A 133 -10.72 30.19 13.03
CA GLU A 133 -11.09 31.57 12.67
C GLU A 133 -11.53 32.38 13.89
N LYS A 134 -12.27 31.78 14.84
CA LYS A 134 -12.63 32.40 16.13
C LYS A 134 -11.41 32.73 16.98
N ALA A 135 -10.41 31.86 16.98
CA ALA A 135 -9.14 32.11 17.66
C ALA A 135 -8.22 33.13 16.93
N GLY A 136 -8.70 33.69 15.79
CA GLY A 136 -7.96 34.65 14.96
C GLY A 136 -6.86 34.00 14.11
N GLY A 137 -6.88 32.70 13.94
CA GLY A 137 -6.01 31.95 13.05
C GLY A 137 -6.54 31.90 11.61
N LYS A 138 -5.84 31.17 10.75
CA LYS A 138 -6.18 31.00 9.33
C LYS A 138 -5.98 29.56 8.87
N PHE A 139 -6.90 29.06 8.05
CA PHE A 139 -6.76 27.75 7.42
C PHE A 139 -6.42 27.90 5.93
N GLU A 140 -5.33 27.31 5.48
CA GLU A 140 -4.91 27.25 4.09
C GLU A 140 -4.79 25.79 3.64
N LYS A 141 -5.55 25.42 2.61
CA LYS A 141 -5.50 24.08 2.06
C LYS A 141 -4.29 23.92 1.13
N VAL A 142 -3.34 23.06 1.52
CA VAL A 142 -2.12 22.80 0.76
C VAL A 142 -2.13 21.36 0.21
N ALA A 143 -1.45 21.12 -0.90
CA ALA A 143 -1.25 19.78 -1.44
C ALA A 143 -0.37 18.94 -0.51
N THR A 144 -0.55 17.61 -0.54
CA THR A 144 0.32 16.71 0.24
C THR A 144 1.75 16.80 -0.30
N PRO A 145 2.77 17.02 0.56
CA PRO A 145 4.15 17.04 0.12
C PRO A 145 4.56 15.70 -0.49
N LEU A 146 5.26 15.75 -1.61
CA LEU A 146 5.77 14.56 -2.30
C LEU A 146 7.10 14.14 -1.67
N LYS A 147 7.27 12.83 -1.46
CA LYS A 147 8.56 12.27 -1.09
C LYS A 147 9.48 12.37 -2.31
N LYS A 148 10.60 13.08 -2.20
CA LYS A 148 11.61 13.10 -3.27
C LYS A 148 12.05 11.67 -3.57
N SER A 149 12.03 11.27 -4.84
CA SER A 149 12.52 9.95 -5.23
C SER A 149 14.06 9.96 -5.13
N ALA A 150 14.64 8.88 -4.60
CA ALA A 150 16.08 8.72 -4.43
C ALA A 150 16.90 8.76 -5.76
N LYS A 151 16.27 9.12 -6.89
CA LYS A 151 16.88 9.26 -8.21
C LYS A 151 17.41 10.67 -8.51
N GLU A 152 17.12 11.66 -7.68
CA GLU A 152 17.57 13.05 -7.89
C GLU A 152 18.86 13.42 -7.12
N GLU A 153 19.45 12.44 -6.40
CA GLU A 153 20.70 12.62 -5.65
C GLU A 153 21.91 11.91 -6.31
N LYS A 154 21.92 11.78 -7.66
CA LYS A 154 23.11 11.31 -8.37
C LYS A 154 23.43 12.21 -9.54
#